data_5c2b692f3ea751f73693657b02576578
#
_entry.id   5c2b692f3ea751f73693657b02576578
#
_cell.length_a   1.000
_cell.length_b   1.000
_cell.length_c   1.000
_cell.angle_alpha   90.00
_cell.angle_beta   90.00
_cell.angle_gamma   90.00
#
_symmetry.space_group_name_H-M   'P 1'
#
loop_
_entity.id
_entity.type
_entity.pdbx_description
1 polymer ?
#
loop_
_entity_poly.entity_id
_entity_poly.type
_entity_poly.pdbx_seq_one_letter_code
_entity_poly.pdbx_strand_id
1 'polypeptide(L)'
;IPWANRVTKLSNDEEYRHTISMLAAAYAARGHKVLVVSDRVQFLKACAELTGDRAVCVTGEVSHEERERLVEEILTGNKNVLYGTQAIFSEGISVDTLSCLILATPVNNEPLLTQLIGRVIRKREGKVDPVIVDIHLRGKTAQRQASNRVGYYMKEGYNMKYL
;
A
#
# COMPACT_ATOMS: atom_id res chain seq x y z
N ILE A 1 -1.75 -26.04 1.38
CA ILE A 1 -2.78 -24.99 1.52
C ILE A 1 -2.73 -24.08 0.28
N PRO A 2 -3.87 -23.90 -0.40
CA PRO A 2 -3.92 -22.99 -1.56
C PRO A 2 -3.43 -21.59 -1.23
N TRP A 3 -2.79 -20.95 -2.20
CA TRP A 3 -2.20 -19.61 -2.02
C TRP A 3 -3.22 -18.59 -1.51
N ALA A 4 -4.42 -18.55 -2.10
CA ALA A 4 -5.47 -17.62 -1.69
C ALA A 4 -5.85 -17.80 -0.20
N ASN A 5 -5.89 -19.04 0.29
CA ASN A 5 -6.19 -19.33 1.69
C ASN A 5 -5.06 -18.89 2.61
N ARG A 6 -3.81 -18.99 2.15
CA ARG A 6 -2.65 -18.52 2.92
C ARG A 6 -2.68 -17.00 3.07
N VAL A 7 -3.01 -16.29 2.00
CA VAL A 7 -3.16 -14.82 2.04
C VAL A 7 -4.32 -14.43 2.94
N THR A 8 -5.43 -15.15 2.88
CA THR A 8 -6.58 -14.94 3.76
C THR A 8 -6.18 -15.12 5.23
N LYS A 9 -5.44 -16.17 5.56
CA LYS A 9 -4.96 -16.42 6.91
C LYS A 9 -4.07 -15.29 7.41
N LEU A 10 -3.15 -14.83 6.56
CA LEU A 10 -2.28 -13.69 6.88
C LEU A 10 -3.10 -12.43 7.14
N SER A 11 -4.08 -12.14 6.30
CA SER A 11 -4.92 -10.95 6.42
C SER A 11 -5.80 -10.95 7.67
N ASN A 12 -6.05 -12.12 8.26
CA ASN A 12 -6.79 -12.28 9.51
C ASN A 12 -5.88 -12.34 10.75
N ASP A 13 -4.58 -12.31 10.57
CA ASP A 13 -3.61 -12.36 11.67
C ASP A 13 -3.51 -11.00 12.34
N GLU A 14 -3.87 -10.95 13.62
CA GLU A 14 -3.87 -9.71 14.40
C GLU A 14 -2.48 -9.08 14.51
N GLU A 15 -1.46 -9.89 14.71
CA GLU A 15 -0.08 -9.41 14.80
C GLU A 15 0.36 -8.78 13.48
N TYR A 16 0.01 -9.38 12.36
CA TYR A 16 0.33 -8.83 11.06
C TYR A 16 -0.37 -7.49 10.81
N ARG A 17 -1.64 -7.38 11.20
CA ARG A 17 -2.40 -6.13 11.10
C ARG A 17 -1.74 -5.01 11.90
N HIS A 18 -1.31 -5.32 13.12
CA HIS A 18 -0.56 -4.36 13.95
C HIS A 18 0.75 -3.97 13.31
N THR A 19 1.49 -4.92 12.76
CA THR A 19 2.77 -4.65 12.08
C THR A 19 2.57 -3.68 10.91
N ILE A 20 1.58 -3.91 10.07
CA ILE A 20 1.29 -3.02 8.93
C ILE A 20 0.90 -1.63 9.42
N SER A 21 0.01 -1.54 10.40
CA SER A 21 -0.42 -0.24 10.93
C SER A 21 0.74 0.54 11.55
N MET A 22 1.65 -0.12 12.24
CA MET A 22 2.85 0.49 12.83
C MET A 22 3.83 0.95 11.76
N LEU A 23 4.04 0.16 10.70
CA LEU A 23 4.87 0.56 9.57
C LEU A 23 4.33 1.82 8.90
N ALA A 24 3.03 1.83 8.62
CA ALA A 24 2.38 2.98 7.99
C ALA A 24 2.54 4.24 8.84
N ALA A 25 2.29 4.13 10.13
CA ALA A 25 2.44 5.24 11.07
C ALA A 25 3.90 5.73 11.16
N ALA A 26 4.86 4.81 11.13
CA ALA A 26 6.28 5.15 11.19
C ALA A 26 6.73 5.95 9.96
N TYR A 27 6.32 5.53 8.77
CA TYR A 27 6.65 6.29 7.55
C TYR A 27 5.92 7.63 7.50
N ALA A 28 4.66 7.67 7.95
CA ALA A 28 3.93 8.93 8.05
C ALA A 28 4.63 9.91 9.01
N ALA A 29 5.17 9.43 10.12
CA ALA A 29 5.92 10.23 11.08
C ALA A 29 7.21 10.81 10.49
N ARG A 30 7.74 10.19 9.43
CA ARG A 30 8.92 10.68 8.70
C ARG A 30 8.57 11.67 7.59
N GLY A 31 7.33 12.06 7.49
CA GLY A 31 6.87 13.02 6.49
C GLY A 31 6.29 12.42 5.21
N HIS A 32 6.14 11.10 5.15
CA HIS A 32 5.52 10.45 3.99
C HIS A 32 4.00 10.58 4.01
N LYS A 33 3.41 10.66 2.84
CA LYS A 33 2.02 10.32 2.60
C LYS A 33 2.02 8.87 2.15
N VAL A 34 1.39 8.02 2.95
CA VAL A 34 1.51 6.56 2.81
C VAL A 34 0.28 5.97 2.13
N LEU A 35 0.52 5.12 1.13
CA LEU A 35 -0.50 4.28 0.52
C LEU A 35 -0.24 2.83 0.93
N VAL A 36 -1.21 2.22 1.59
CA VAL A 36 -1.18 0.80 1.94
C VAL A 36 -2.18 0.07 1.05
N VAL A 37 -1.71 -0.90 0.28
CA VAL A 37 -2.51 -1.58 -0.73
C VAL A 37 -2.69 -3.05 -0.38
N SER A 38 -3.92 -3.54 -0.55
CA SER A 38 -4.27 -4.94 -0.43
C SER A 38 -5.55 -5.18 -1.23
N ASP A 39 -5.79 -6.43 -1.64
CA ASP A 39 -7.07 -6.85 -2.19
C ASP A 39 -8.06 -7.33 -1.11
N ARG A 40 -7.67 -7.25 0.16
CA ARG A 40 -8.46 -7.75 1.29
C ARG A 40 -9.10 -6.59 2.05
N VAL A 41 -10.39 -6.34 1.79
CA VAL A 41 -11.12 -5.17 2.29
C VAL A 41 -11.16 -5.14 3.83
N GLN A 42 -11.50 -6.26 4.48
CA GLN A 42 -11.61 -6.29 5.94
C GLN A 42 -10.25 -6.08 6.62
N PHE A 43 -9.19 -6.58 6.01
CA PHE A 43 -7.81 -6.32 6.46
C PHE A 43 -7.49 -4.83 6.43
N LEU A 44 -7.80 -4.16 5.32
CA LEU A 44 -7.56 -2.73 5.18
C LEU A 44 -8.33 -1.92 6.21
N LYS A 45 -9.61 -2.25 6.41
CA LYS A 45 -10.45 -1.59 7.41
C LYS A 45 -9.88 -1.76 8.83
N ALA A 46 -9.45 -2.98 9.16
CA ALA A 46 -8.86 -3.26 10.47
C ALA A 46 -7.56 -2.50 10.69
N CYS A 47 -6.69 -2.46 9.68
CA CYS A 47 -5.43 -1.71 9.76
C CYS A 47 -5.67 -0.20 9.90
N ALA A 48 -6.64 0.33 9.17
CA ALA A 48 -7.00 1.74 9.25
C ALA A 48 -7.50 2.11 10.65
N GLU A 49 -8.33 1.26 11.23
CA GLU A 49 -8.83 1.44 12.59
C GLU A 49 -7.69 1.44 13.61
N LEU A 50 -6.74 0.50 13.48
CA LEU A 50 -5.55 0.45 14.34
C LEU A 50 -4.65 1.69 14.18
N THR A 51 -4.58 2.24 12.98
CA THR A 51 -3.78 3.45 12.72
C THR A 51 -4.45 4.69 13.31
N GLY A 52 -5.77 4.72 13.32
CA GLY A 52 -6.55 5.78 13.96
C GLY A 52 -6.78 7.00 13.08
N ASP A 53 -6.81 8.17 13.69
CA ASP A 53 -7.24 9.43 13.06
C ASP A 53 -6.40 9.87 11.86
N ARG A 54 -5.19 9.35 11.71
CA ARG A 54 -4.31 9.67 10.57
C ARG A 54 -4.71 8.96 9.29
N ALA A 55 -5.57 7.96 9.38
CA ALA A 55 -5.86 7.07 8.28
C ALA A 55 -7.25 7.27 7.69
N VAL A 56 -7.34 7.05 6.39
CA VAL A 56 -8.61 6.85 5.69
C VAL A 56 -8.55 5.51 4.97
N CYS A 57 -9.71 4.92 4.73
CA CYS A 57 -9.82 3.64 4.02
C CYS A 57 -10.77 3.80 2.85
N VAL A 58 -10.28 3.54 1.64
CA VAL A 58 -11.05 3.69 0.40
C VAL A 58 -11.11 2.33 -0.29
N THR A 59 -12.33 1.78 -0.39
CA THR A 59 -12.59 0.51 -1.05
C THR A 59 -13.69 0.69 -2.09
N GLY A 60 -13.98 -0.37 -2.86
CA GLY A 60 -15.06 -0.34 -3.82
C GLY A 60 -16.46 -0.17 -3.21
N GLU A 61 -16.59 -0.34 -1.89
CA GLU A 61 -17.85 -0.14 -1.17
C GLU A 61 -18.16 1.33 -0.90
N VAL A 62 -17.18 2.20 -1.06
CA VAL A 62 -17.30 3.64 -0.81
C VAL A 62 -17.89 4.32 -2.03
N SER A 63 -18.86 5.22 -1.83
CA SER A 63 -19.45 5.99 -2.93
C SER A 63 -18.41 6.90 -3.58
N HIS A 64 -18.68 7.34 -4.80
CA HIS A 64 -17.77 8.24 -5.52
C HIS A 64 -17.53 9.55 -4.75
N GLU A 65 -18.61 10.15 -4.22
CA GLU A 65 -18.52 11.41 -3.45
C GLU A 65 -17.72 11.22 -2.15
N GLU A 66 -17.95 10.11 -1.44
CA GLU A 66 -17.20 9.81 -0.23
C GLU A 66 -15.74 9.53 -0.53
N ARG A 67 -15.46 8.86 -1.65
CA ARG A 67 -14.10 8.60 -2.13
C ARG A 67 -13.34 9.91 -2.37
N GLU A 68 -13.96 10.85 -3.07
CA GLU A 68 -13.37 12.16 -3.31
C GLU A 68 -13.08 12.90 -2.02
N ARG A 69 -14.01 12.84 -1.06
CA ARG A 69 -13.84 13.47 0.25
C ARG A 69 -12.65 12.88 1.00
N LEU A 70 -12.53 11.54 1.02
CA LEU A 70 -11.42 10.85 1.72
C LEU A 70 -10.08 11.14 1.07
N VAL A 71 -10.03 11.17 -0.26
CA VAL A 71 -8.81 11.52 -1.01
C VAL A 71 -8.41 12.96 -0.72
N GLU A 72 -9.37 13.88 -0.64
CA GLU A 72 -9.10 15.28 -0.31
C GLU A 72 -8.47 15.43 1.08
N GLU A 73 -8.85 14.59 2.05
CA GLU A 73 -8.24 14.57 3.38
C GLU A 73 -6.72 14.26 3.31
N ILE A 74 -6.32 13.41 2.38
CA ILE A 74 -4.90 13.12 2.14
C ILE A 74 -4.21 14.29 1.44
N LEU A 75 -4.85 14.87 0.43
CA LEU A 75 -4.29 15.98 -0.34
C LEU A 75 -4.06 17.22 0.54
N THR A 76 -4.97 17.53 1.43
CA THR A 76 -4.87 18.68 2.33
C THR A 76 -3.91 18.46 3.50
N GLY A 77 -3.52 17.20 3.75
CA GLY A 77 -2.63 16.86 4.85
C GLY A 77 -3.33 16.61 6.19
N ASN A 78 -4.66 16.65 6.23
CA ASN A 78 -5.41 16.29 7.43
C ASN A 78 -5.22 14.83 7.81
N LYS A 79 -5.06 13.97 6.79
CA LYS A 79 -4.74 12.56 6.94
C LYS A 79 -3.46 12.27 6.14
N ASN A 80 -2.70 11.28 6.57
CA ASN A 80 -1.43 10.95 5.93
C ASN A 80 -1.24 9.47 5.63
N VAL A 81 -2.23 8.63 5.90
CA VAL A 81 -2.22 7.21 5.55
C VAL A 81 -3.51 6.86 4.81
N LEU A 82 -3.35 6.37 3.59
CA LEU A 82 -4.45 5.92 2.75
C LEU A 82 -4.39 4.40 2.63
N TYR A 83 -5.38 3.72 3.19
CA TYR A 83 -5.58 2.29 2.98
C TYR A 83 -6.54 2.11 1.81
N GLY A 84 -6.12 1.40 0.78
CA GLY A 84 -6.94 1.25 -0.42
C GLY A 84 -6.80 -0.11 -1.09
N THR A 85 -7.87 -0.55 -1.73
CA THR A 85 -7.81 -1.75 -2.57
C THR A 85 -7.08 -1.45 -3.87
N GLN A 86 -6.49 -2.49 -4.44
CA GLN A 86 -5.76 -2.36 -5.71
C GLN A 86 -6.66 -1.80 -6.83
N ALA A 87 -7.95 -2.18 -6.81
CA ALA A 87 -8.89 -1.81 -7.86
C ALA A 87 -9.20 -0.31 -7.91
N ILE A 88 -9.12 0.43 -6.80
CA ILE A 88 -9.49 1.86 -6.80
C ILE A 88 -8.54 2.70 -7.66
N PHE A 89 -7.32 2.25 -7.85
CA PHE A 89 -6.33 2.99 -8.64
C PHE A 89 -6.51 2.80 -10.14
N SER A 90 -7.22 1.76 -10.57
CA SER A 90 -7.61 1.58 -11.97
C SER A 90 -8.74 2.52 -12.38
N GLU A 91 -9.44 3.13 -11.41
CA GLU A 91 -10.56 4.04 -11.64
C GLU A 91 -10.14 5.52 -11.72
N GLY A 92 -8.85 5.78 -11.84
CA GLY A 92 -8.37 7.14 -12.09
C GLY A 92 -8.16 8.03 -10.88
N ILE A 93 -8.17 7.46 -9.68
CA ILE A 93 -7.82 8.23 -8.47
C ILE A 93 -6.35 8.67 -8.57
N SER A 94 -6.12 9.97 -8.41
CA SER A 94 -4.78 10.53 -8.43
C SER A 94 -4.51 11.27 -7.13
N VAL A 95 -3.43 10.87 -6.43
CA VAL A 95 -2.96 11.53 -5.22
C VAL A 95 -1.47 11.80 -5.39
N ASP A 96 -1.13 12.96 -5.93
CA ASP A 96 0.24 13.30 -6.32
C ASP A 96 1.20 13.43 -5.14
N THR A 97 0.67 13.58 -3.93
CA THR A 97 1.47 13.73 -2.71
C THR A 97 1.93 12.40 -2.12
N LEU A 98 1.45 11.27 -2.62
CA LEU A 98 1.88 9.95 -2.13
C LEU A 98 3.38 9.75 -2.34
N SER A 99 4.07 9.31 -1.30
CA SER A 99 5.52 9.11 -1.31
C SER A 99 5.96 7.78 -0.73
N CYS A 100 5.06 7.01 -0.14
CA CYS A 100 5.37 5.68 0.38
C CYS A 100 4.29 4.70 -0.04
N LEU A 101 4.69 3.60 -0.66
CA LEU A 101 3.79 2.51 -1.03
C LEU A 101 4.13 1.28 -0.20
N ILE A 102 3.17 0.78 0.56
CA ILE A 102 3.30 -0.48 1.31
C ILE A 102 2.44 -1.54 0.62
N LEU A 103 3.08 -2.57 0.10
CA LEU A 103 2.41 -3.71 -0.49
C LEU A 103 2.09 -4.70 0.63
N ALA A 104 0.92 -4.56 1.24
CA ALA A 104 0.56 -5.30 2.45
C ALA A 104 0.12 -6.74 2.18
N THR A 105 -0.37 -7.03 0.99
CA THR A 105 -0.54 -8.39 0.50
C THR A 105 0.16 -8.51 -0.85
N PRO A 106 0.62 -9.73 -1.22
CA PRO A 106 1.45 -9.87 -2.41
C PRO A 106 0.76 -9.45 -3.70
N VAL A 107 1.46 -8.68 -4.51
CA VAL A 107 1.05 -8.31 -5.86
C VAL A 107 1.88 -9.15 -6.84
N ASN A 108 1.22 -9.98 -7.64
CA ASN A 108 1.86 -10.82 -8.64
C ASN A 108 1.33 -10.52 -10.05
N ASN A 109 1.27 -9.22 -10.36
CA ASN A 109 0.77 -8.73 -11.64
C ASN A 109 1.61 -7.50 -11.97
N GLU A 110 2.52 -7.63 -12.94
CA GLU A 110 3.46 -6.56 -13.30
C GLU A 110 2.75 -5.28 -13.77
N PRO A 111 1.72 -5.33 -14.63
CA PRO A 111 0.99 -4.12 -15.00
C PRO A 111 0.38 -3.39 -13.81
N LEU A 112 -0.20 -4.11 -12.87
CA LEU A 112 -0.76 -3.51 -11.65
C LEU A 112 0.34 -2.91 -10.78
N LEU A 113 1.44 -3.63 -10.59
CA LEU A 113 2.59 -3.16 -9.83
C LEU A 113 3.15 -1.87 -10.43
N THR A 114 3.32 -1.82 -11.74
CA THR A 114 3.79 -0.65 -12.48
C THR A 114 2.85 0.53 -12.25
N GLN A 115 1.54 0.30 -12.31
CA GLN A 115 0.53 1.33 -12.09
C GLN A 115 0.59 1.88 -10.66
N LEU A 116 0.68 1.01 -9.67
CA LEU A 116 0.75 1.39 -8.26
C LEU A 116 2.03 2.19 -7.96
N ILE A 117 3.16 1.70 -8.44
CA ILE A 117 4.45 2.38 -8.26
C ILE A 117 4.45 3.74 -8.93
N GLY A 118 3.85 3.84 -10.13
CA GLY A 118 3.74 5.10 -10.85
C GLY A 118 2.98 6.18 -10.08
N ARG A 119 2.10 5.80 -9.15
CA ARG A 119 1.36 6.75 -8.31
C ARG A 119 2.23 7.35 -7.21
N VAL A 120 3.30 6.69 -6.83
CA VAL A 120 4.11 7.04 -5.65
C VAL A 120 5.49 7.56 -6.03
N ILE A 121 6.09 7.00 -7.11
CA ILE A 121 7.48 7.26 -7.48
C ILE A 121 7.71 8.67 -8.07
N ARG A 122 6.66 9.39 -8.44
CA ARG A 122 6.78 10.73 -9.03
C ARG A 122 7.43 11.69 -8.05
N LYS A 123 8.55 12.24 -8.46
CA LYS A 123 9.18 13.31 -7.71
C LYS A 123 8.41 14.60 -7.90
N ARG A 124 8.21 15.32 -6.79
CA ARG A 124 7.55 16.61 -6.78
C ARG A 124 8.24 17.49 -5.77
N GLU A 125 8.35 18.80 -6.05
CA GLU A 125 8.93 19.75 -5.12
C GLU A 125 8.21 19.70 -3.77
N GLY A 126 8.97 19.65 -2.67
CA GLY A 126 8.45 19.57 -1.33
C GLY A 126 8.05 18.17 -0.89
N LYS A 127 8.16 17.19 -1.77
CA LYS A 127 7.84 15.78 -1.49
C LYS A 127 9.11 15.04 -1.06
N VAL A 128 9.01 14.21 -0.01
CA VAL A 128 10.13 13.35 0.40
C VAL A 128 10.41 12.27 -0.65
N ASP A 129 11.62 11.74 -0.66
CA ASP A 129 12.02 10.72 -1.64
C ASP A 129 11.10 9.49 -1.55
N PRO A 130 10.57 8.99 -2.69
CA PRO A 130 9.64 7.88 -2.68
C PRO A 130 10.24 6.58 -2.14
N VAL A 131 9.42 5.82 -1.42
CA VAL A 131 9.79 4.53 -0.84
C VAL A 131 8.72 3.49 -1.19
N ILE A 132 9.16 2.29 -1.55
CA ILE A 132 8.30 1.13 -1.74
C ILE A 132 8.69 0.11 -0.68
N VAL A 133 7.72 -0.30 0.12
CA VAL A 133 7.90 -1.34 1.14
C VAL A 133 7.27 -2.62 0.61
N ASP A 134 8.12 -3.57 0.27
CA ASP A 134 7.72 -4.88 -0.26
C ASP A 134 7.97 -5.92 0.83
N ILE A 135 6.90 -6.58 1.27
CA ILE A 135 6.97 -7.54 2.35
C ILE A 135 7.13 -8.93 1.77
N HIS A 136 8.27 -9.56 2.09
CA HIS A 136 8.57 -10.91 1.64
C HIS A 136 8.03 -11.92 2.64
N LEU A 137 7.11 -12.74 2.17
CA LEU A 137 6.49 -13.79 2.98
C LEU A 137 7.25 -15.11 2.81
N ARG A 138 7.01 -16.03 3.72
CA ARG A 138 7.61 -17.37 3.68
C ARG A 138 6.87 -18.27 2.69
N GLY A 139 7.58 -19.28 2.17
CA GLY A 139 7.04 -20.31 1.30
C GLY A 139 7.42 -20.12 -0.17
N LYS A 140 7.34 -21.20 -0.94
CA LYS A 140 7.82 -21.23 -2.32
C LYS A 140 7.08 -20.27 -3.25
N THR A 141 5.74 -20.24 -3.14
CA THR A 141 4.93 -19.35 -3.97
C THR A 141 5.24 -17.89 -3.64
N ALA A 142 5.32 -17.55 -2.35
CA ALA A 142 5.66 -16.21 -1.91
C ALA A 142 7.04 -15.79 -2.39
N GLN A 143 8.02 -16.68 -2.28
CA GLN A 143 9.40 -16.41 -2.74
C GLN A 143 9.47 -16.21 -4.24
N ARG A 144 8.73 -17.02 -5.01
CA ARG A 144 8.66 -16.86 -6.47
C ARG A 144 8.07 -15.51 -6.84
N GLN A 145 6.97 -15.13 -6.24
CA GLN A 145 6.32 -13.85 -6.49
C GLN A 145 7.21 -12.67 -6.06
N ALA A 146 7.86 -12.78 -4.91
CA ALA A 146 8.81 -11.77 -4.45
C ALA A 146 9.99 -11.64 -5.41
N SER A 147 10.52 -12.75 -5.93
CA SER A 147 11.59 -12.72 -6.91
C SER A 147 11.17 -12.01 -8.20
N ASN A 148 9.95 -12.21 -8.65
CA ASN A 148 9.41 -11.51 -9.82
C ASN A 148 9.35 -9.99 -9.57
N ARG A 149 8.91 -9.57 -8.40
CA ARG A 149 8.87 -8.14 -8.05
C ARG A 149 10.28 -7.57 -7.94
N VAL A 150 11.20 -8.27 -7.31
CA VAL A 150 12.62 -7.86 -7.22
C VAL A 150 13.22 -7.69 -8.60
N GLY A 151 12.95 -8.62 -9.53
CA GLY A 151 13.37 -8.50 -10.92
C GLY A 151 12.87 -7.22 -11.58
N TYR A 152 11.63 -6.87 -11.33
CA TYR A 152 11.04 -5.60 -11.80
C TYR A 152 11.78 -4.40 -11.21
N TYR A 153 12.03 -4.38 -9.90
CA TYR A 153 12.73 -3.28 -9.24
C TYR A 153 14.15 -3.10 -9.77
N MET A 154 14.85 -4.21 -10.00
CA MET A 154 16.21 -4.18 -10.57
C MET A 154 16.20 -3.63 -12.00
N LYS A 155 15.25 -4.06 -12.80
CA LYS A 155 15.08 -3.59 -14.19
C LYS A 155 14.84 -2.07 -14.23
N GLU A 156 14.08 -1.55 -13.28
CA GLU A 156 13.77 -0.12 -13.17
C GLU A 156 14.89 0.69 -12.48
N GLY A 157 15.93 0.01 -11.98
CA GLY A 157 17.08 0.69 -11.38
C GLY A 157 16.84 1.21 -9.97
N TYR A 158 15.86 0.67 -9.24
CA TYR A 158 15.60 1.09 -7.87
C TYR A 158 16.67 0.58 -6.91
N ASN A 159 17.05 1.42 -5.93
CA ASN A 159 17.90 1.00 -4.84
C ASN A 159 17.12 0.13 -3.86
N MET A 160 17.66 -1.04 -3.52
CA MET A 160 16.97 -1.98 -2.64
C MET A 160 17.76 -2.19 -1.35
N LYS A 161 17.02 -2.29 -0.24
CA LYS A 161 17.57 -2.68 1.06
C LYS A 161 16.70 -3.76 1.66
N TYR A 162 17.34 -4.74 2.28
CA TYR A 162 16.65 -5.77 3.05
C TYR A 162 16.76 -5.40 4.54
N LEU A 163 15.63 -5.38 5.20
CA LEU A 163 15.55 -5.04 6.62
C LEU A 163 15.14 -6.25 7.46
#